data_d7b8862a53970b1eb1282d1a708823e1
#
_entry.id   d7b8862a53970b1eb1282d1a708823e1
#
_cell.length_a   1.000
_cell.length_b   1.000
_cell.length_c   1.000
_cell.angle_alpha   90.00
_cell.angle_beta   90.00
_cell.angle_gamma   90.00
#
_symmetry.space_group_name_H-M   'P 1'
#
loop_
_entity.id
_entity.type
_entity.pdbx_description
1 polymer ?
#
loop_
_entity_poly.entity_id
_entity_poly.type
_entity_poly.pdbx_seq_one_letter_code
_entity_poly.pdbx_strand_id
1 'polypeptide(L)'
;PPTGLRILLLPGNRRHLRLIVSAPTLPSFKTVLKKTTSRCPVCHRACPAEVWKAGEKGAKVWLTRICPEHGSHEACISSDARFYWLSKGDPANACGSDCACSADPEGTTGTLGRNAGKPGTPEVLSTCLALIEIVDSCNLACPTCFADSPVGAAGERLKYHPLVDLKERIKGVLDRKGGIEILQLSGGEPTLHPKFFELLDWIQDEPGIDYCLLNTNGLRVSKDREFAAALGERARRGNFQLYLQYDGPQAAGQADLRGTDLRAMKTEVMRVCERESIPFTLAMTVNGDNLPHLWETVEVGLQYELCRGVAFQPMFGSGRGGDAGDRLNTADIILASVSQSMESLRFEDFTPLPCGDPNCATIGYLIRTP
;
A
#
# COMPACT_ATOMS: atom_id res chain seq x y z
N PRO A 1 21.58 -44.84 -2.47
CA PRO A 1 21.03 -45.45 -1.28
C PRO A 1 20.68 -44.35 -0.27
N PRO A 2 19.52 -44.40 0.38
CA PRO A 2 19.06 -43.35 1.27
C PRO A 2 19.83 -43.49 2.60
N THR A 3 20.40 -42.39 3.05
CA THR A 3 21.01 -42.27 4.37
C THR A 3 19.91 -42.16 5.42
N GLY A 4 19.78 -43.21 6.23
CA GLY A 4 18.78 -43.34 7.24
C GLY A 4 18.92 -42.37 8.41
N LEU A 5 17.79 -41.96 8.91
CA LEU A 5 17.58 -41.25 10.16
C LEU A 5 18.01 -42.16 11.33
N ARG A 6 19.08 -41.82 12.07
CA ARG A 6 19.40 -42.49 13.33
C ARG A 6 18.81 -41.71 14.50
N ILE A 7 17.86 -42.33 15.17
CA ILE A 7 17.32 -41.84 16.45
C ILE A 7 18.15 -42.47 17.56
N LEU A 8 18.90 -41.68 18.31
CA LEU A 8 19.55 -42.08 19.55
C LEU A 8 18.60 -41.79 20.73
N LEU A 9 18.08 -42.85 21.32
CA LEU A 9 17.30 -42.76 22.58
C LEU A 9 18.34 -42.88 23.74
N LEU A 10 18.46 -41.82 24.54
CA LEU A 10 19.15 -41.86 25.83
C LEU A 10 18.12 -42.15 26.94
N PRO A 11 18.36 -43.02 27.90
CA PRO A 11 17.45 -43.32 28.99
C PRO A 11 17.59 -42.26 30.10
N GLY A 12 16.47 -41.67 30.51
CA GLY A 12 16.32 -40.95 31.77
C GLY A 12 16.10 -39.46 31.68
N ASN A 13 14.88 -39.08 31.83
CA ASN A 13 14.22 -37.87 32.32
C ASN A 13 13.23 -37.20 31.36
N ARG A 14 11.97 -37.39 31.70
CA ARG A 14 10.87 -36.66 31.05
C ARG A 14 10.93 -35.20 31.47
N ARG A 15 11.47 -34.31 30.64
CA ARG A 15 11.11 -32.89 30.55
C ARG A 15 11.89 -32.24 29.38
N HIS A 16 11.14 -31.74 28.36
CA HIS A 16 11.62 -30.90 27.27
C HIS A 16 12.56 -31.55 26.22
N LEU A 17 11.98 -32.33 25.31
CA LEU A 17 12.63 -32.61 24.02
C LEU A 17 12.56 -31.32 23.16
N ARG A 18 13.63 -30.53 23.12
CA ARG A 18 13.90 -29.64 22.01
C ARG A 18 14.52 -30.42 20.89
N LEU A 19 13.78 -30.67 19.82
CA LEU A 19 14.35 -31.12 18.56
C LEU A 19 15.25 -30.03 18.01
N ILE A 20 16.56 -30.13 18.21
CA ILE A 20 17.52 -29.34 17.43
C ILE A 20 17.69 -30.10 16.11
N VAL A 21 16.84 -29.79 15.13
CA VAL A 21 17.10 -30.19 13.75
C VAL A 21 18.10 -29.16 13.20
N SER A 22 19.40 -29.51 13.26
CA SER A 22 20.39 -28.82 12.45
C SER A 22 20.13 -29.21 10.99
N ALA A 23 19.42 -28.36 10.26
CA ALA A 23 19.33 -28.45 8.81
C ALA A 23 20.78 -28.34 8.25
N PRO A 24 21.16 -29.16 7.27
CA PRO A 24 22.44 -28.99 6.59
C PRO A 24 22.42 -27.59 5.95
N THR A 25 23.33 -26.74 6.38
CA THR A 25 23.63 -25.48 5.72
C THR A 25 24.23 -25.78 4.36
N LEU A 26 23.39 -25.85 3.32
CA LEU A 26 23.87 -25.75 1.94
C LEU A 26 24.58 -24.39 1.81
N PRO A 27 25.73 -24.30 1.14
CA PRO A 27 26.36 -23.02 0.90
C PRO A 27 25.39 -22.13 0.13
N SER A 28 24.86 -21.12 0.81
CA SER A 28 23.97 -20.16 0.19
C SER A 28 24.83 -19.27 -0.71
N PHE A 29 24.77 -19.49 -2.02
CA PHE A 29 25.39 -18.56 -2.97
C PHE A 29 24.71 -17.20 -2.84
N LYS A 30 25.43 -16.24 -2.25
CA LYS A 30 25.04 -14.85 -2.21
C LYS A 30 25.16 -14.27 -3.62
N THR A 31 24.05 -13.88 -4.24
CA THR A 31 24.06 -13.15 -5.51
C THR A 31 23.70 -11.69 -5.22
N VAL A 32 24.62 -10.78 -5.48
CA VAL A 32 24.38 -9.34 -5.38
C VAL A 32 23.52 -8.89 -6.57
N LEU A 33 22.37 -8.32 -6.29
CA LEU A 33 21.42 -7.82 -7.28
C LEU A 33 21.73 -6.37 -7.66
N LYS A 34 22.02 -5.52 -6.68
CA LYS A 34 22.47 -4.14 -6.92
C LYS A 34 23.27 -3.60 -5.74
N LYS A 35 24.18 -2.66 -6.04
CA LYS A 35 24.79 -1.77 -5.04
C LYS A 35 24.05 -0.45 -5.02
N THR A 36 23.84 0.12 -3.84
CA THR A 36 23.04 1.32 -3.65
C THR A 36 23.50 2.09 -2.41
N THR A 37 22.83 3.18 -2.12
CA THR A 37 22.97 3.92 -0.87
C THR A 37 21.67 3.77 -0.08
N SER A 38 21.77 3.53 1.22
CA SER A 38 20.63 3.49 2.14
C SER A 38 20.94 4.30 3.40
N ARG A 39 20.07 4.23 4.39
CA ARG A 39 20.27 4.92 5.67
C ARG A 39 20.53 3.94 6.78
N CYS A 40 21.47 4.28 7.66
CA CYS A 40 21.71 3.54 8.90
C CYS A 40 20.44 3.57 9.77
N PRO A 41 19.98 2.43 10.31
CA PRO A 41 18.78 2.40 11.16
C PRO A 41 18.98 3.08 12.53
N VAL A 42 20.24 3.33 12.93
CA VAL A 42 20.57 3.95 14.22
C VAL A 42 20.75 5.46 14.09
N CYS A 43 21.66 5.92 13.21
CA CYS A 43 21.97 7.36 13.08
C CYS A 43 21.32 8.05 11.88
N HIS A 44 20.59 7.32 11.06
CA HIS A 44 19.89 7.79 9.86
C HIS A 44 20.78 8.44 8.78
N ARG A 45 22.10 8.40 8.92
CA ARG A 45 23.03 8.89 7.89
C ARG A 45 23.06 7.95 6.68
N ALA A 46 23.31 8.51 5.52
CA ALA A 46 23.51 7.73 4.31
C ALA A 46 24.73 6.82 4.46
N CYS A 47 24.61 5.58 4.03
CA CYS A 47 25.69 4.60 4.06
C CYS A 47 25.61 3.66 2.85
N PRO A 48 26.75 3.06 2.42
CA PRO A 48 26.76 2.06 1.37
C PRO A 48 25.85 0.88 1.70
N ALA A 49 25.18 0.34 0.70
CA ALA A 49 24.29 -0.78 0.85
C ALA A 49 24.35 -1.72 -0.36
N GLU A 50 24.02 -2.99 -0.10
CA GLU A 50 23.88 -4.01 -1.13
C GLU A 50 22.53 -4.70 -1.00
N VAL A 51 21.86 -4.89 -2.13
CA VAL A 51 20.70 -5.77 -2.25
C VAL A 51 21.18 -7.08 -2.83
N TRP A 52 20.85 -8.20 -2.18
CA TRP A 52 21.30 -9.52 -2.57
C TRP A 52 20.26 -10.60 -2.28
N LYS A 53 20.37 -11.72 -2.98
CA LYS A 53 19.55 -12.91 -2.74
C LYS A 53 20.42 -14.10 -2.34
N ALA A 54 19.86 -15.03 -1.54
CA ALA A 54 20.48 -16.30 -1.17
C ALA A 54 19.70 -17.46 -1.81
N GLY A 55 20.35 -18.24 -2.71
CA GLY A 55 19.73 -19.37 -3.40
C GLY A 55 19.04 -19.01 -4.73
N GLU A 56 18.32 -19.97 -5.33
CA GLU A 56 17.68 -19.80 -6.65
C GLU A 56 16.15 -19.63 -6.58
N LYS A 57 15.40 -20.68 -6.28
CA LYS A 57 13.93 -20.62 -6.22
C LYS A 57 13.44 -20.30 -4.79
N GLY A 58 12.51 -19.34 -4.67
CA GLY A 58 11.96 -18.94 -3.37
C GLY A 58 12.99 -18.24 -2.46
N ALA A 59 14.09 -17.75 -3.05
CA ALA A 59 15.13 -17.05 -2.31
C ALA A 59 14.61 -15.72 -1.76
N LYS A 60 14.91 -15.44 -0.50
CA LYS A 60 14.65 -14.13 0.09
C LYS A 60 15.61 -13.08 -0.45
N VAL A 61 15.16 -11.84 -0.54
CA VAL A 61 16.00 -10.69 -0.89
C VAL A 61 16.28 -9.87 0.36
N TRP A 62 17.54 -9.53 0.51
CA TRP A 62 18.08 -8.85 1.68
C TRP A 62 18.70 -7.52 1.28
N LEU A 63 18.61 -6.56 2.16
CA LEU A 63 19.33 -5.29 2.12
C LEU A 63 20.34 -5.26 3.26
N THR A 64 21.64 -5.29 2.92
CA THR A 64 22.71 -5.07 3.89
C THR A 64 23.19 -3.63 3.79
N ARG A 65 23.26 -2.93 4.90
CA ARG A 65 23.74 -1.55 5.06
C ARG A 65 25.00 -1.55 5.90
N ILE A 66 26.01 -0.83 5.50
CA ILE A 66 27.31 -0.78 6.20
C ILE A 66 27.53 0.65 6.67
N CYS A 67 27.24 0.90 7.95
CA CYS A 67 27.49 2.18 8.59
C CYS A 67 28.90 2.20 9.21
N PRO A 68 29.72 3.22 8.94
CA PRO A 68 31.07 3.32 9.55
C PRO A 68 31.05 3.38 11.09
N GLU A 69 29.98 3.94 11.68
CA GLU A 69 29.87 4.13 13.14
C GLU A 69 29.12 2.96 13.83
N HIS A 70 28.14 2.34 13.14
CA HIS A 70 27.23 1.36 13.77
C HIS A 70 27.31 -0.04 13.15
N GLY A 71 28.28 -0.27 12.24
CA GLY A 71 28.52 -1.58 11.66
C GLY A 71 27.48 -1.98 10.59
N SER A 72 27.33 -3.30 10.42
CA SER A 72 26.47 -3.89 9.40
C SER A 72 25.07 -4.15 9.94
N HIS A 73 24.04 -3.79 9.15
CA HIS A 73 22.64 -4.05 9.46
C HIS A 73 21.96 -4.71 8.26
N GLU A 74 21.20 -5.76 8.51
CA GLU A 74 20.48 -6.48 7.49
C GLU A 74 18.96 -6.39 7.70
N ALA A 75 18.21 -6.38 6.60
CA ALA A 75 16.75 -6.47 6.61
C ALA A 75 16.29 -7.29 5.41
N CYS A 76 15.31 -8.18 5.61
CA CYS A 76 14.59 -8.84 4.53
C CYS A 76 13.67 -7.82 3.87
N ILE A 77 13.83 -7.60 2.56
CA ILE A 77 13.03 -6.64 1.78
C ILE A 77 12.08 -7.31 0.79
N SER A 78 12.26 -8.60 0.54
CA SER A 78 11.29 -9.43 -0.16
C SER A 78 11.41 -10.87 0.31
N SER A 79 10.30 -11.49 0.62
CA SER A 79 10.24 -12.89 1.05
C SER A 79 10.42 -13.87 -0.11
N ASP A 80 10.29 -13.39 -1.35
CA ASP A 80 10.52 -14.17 -2.57
C ASP A 80 11.10 -13.28 -3.67
N ALA A 81 12.27 -13.68 -4.18
CA ALA A 81 13.01 -12.93 -5.20
C ALA A 81 12.27 -12.83 -6.54
N ARG A 82 11.28 -13.68 -6.81
CA ARG A 82 10.45 -13.57 -8.02
C ARG A 82 9.67 -12.26 -8.05
N PHE A 83 9.34 -11.70 -6.89
CA PHE A 83 8.59 -10.44 -6.73
C PHE A 83 9.46 -9.26 -6.31
N TYR A 84 10.77 -9.38 -6.45
CA TYR A 84 11.68 -8.28 -6.35
C TYR A 84 12.04 -7.78 -7.74
N TRP A 85 11.32 -6.78 -8.19
CA TRP A 85 11.43 -6.22 -9.54
C TRP A 85 12.63 -5.28 -9.64
N LEU A 86 13.64 -5.67 -10.39
CA LEU A 86 14.81 -4.82 -10.70
C LEU A 86 14.46 -3.82 -11.81
N SER A 87 13.70 -2.84 -11.50
CA SER A 87 12.88 -2.20 -12.50
C SER A 87 13.37 -0.90 -13.07
N LYS A 88 14.44 -0.35 -12.70
CA LYS A 88 14.85 0.92 -13.33
C LYS A 88 16.31 0.82 -13.75
N GLY A 89 16.53 0.73 -15.05
CA GLY A 89 17.83 0.87 -15.67
C GLY A 89 18.42 -0.37 -16.35
N ASP A 90 17.69 -1.47 -16.45
CA ASP A 90 18.10 -2.56 -17.34
C ASP A 90 17.40 -2.41 -18.72
N PRO A 91 18.12 -1.96 -19.76
CA PRO A 91 17.54 -1.80 -21.08
C PRO A 91 17.02 -3.12 -21.68
N ALA A 92 17.51 -4.28 -21.20
CA ALA A 92 17.07 -5.60 -21.65
C ALA A 92 15.68 -5.97 -21.10
N ASN A 93 15.26 -5.35 -20.01
CA ASN A 93 13.95 -5.52 -19.40
C ASN A 93 13.05 -4.28 -19.54
N ALA A 94 13.45 -3.30 -20.35
CA ALA A 94 12.59 -2.20 -20.73
C ALA A 94 11.38 -2.76 -21.50
N CYS A 95 10.19 -2.23 -21.23
CA CYS A 95 9.03 -2.49 -22.07
C CYS A 95 9.43 -2.32 -23.53
N GLY A 96 9.01 -3.24 -24.40
CA GLY A 96 9.29 -3.15 -25.85
C GLY A 96 8.82 -1.80 -26.43
N SER A 97 9.28 -1.49 -27.62
CA SER A 97 9.01 -0.23 -28.35
C SER A 97 7.54 0.18 -28.45
N ASP A 98 6.63 -0.75 -28.18
CA ASP A 98 5.18 -0.55 -28.29
C ASP A 98 4.50 -0.28 -26.92
N CYS A 99 5.28 -0.14 -25.84
CA CYS A 99 4.74 0.23 -24.56
C CYS A 99 4.52 1.75 -24.50
N ALA A 100 3.33 2.19 -24.06
CA ALA A 100 3.02 3.62 -23.82
C ALA A 100 3.96 4.32 -22.84
N CYS A 101 4.84 3.56 -22.17
CA CYS A 101 5.93 4.08 -21.32
C CYS A 101 7.24 4.32 -22.08
N SER A 102 7.36 3.93 -23.37
CA SER A 102 8.48 4.34 -24.23
C SER A 102 8.29 5.81 -24.59
N ALA A 103 9.26 6.64 -24.21
CA ALA A 103 9.27 8.04 -24.53
C ALA A 103 9.09 8.23 -26.05
N ASP A 104 7.97 8.81 -26.44
CA ASP A 104 7.78 9.35 -27.76
C ASP A 104 8.78 10.52 -27.94
N PRO A 105 9.77 10.42 -28.83
CA PRO A 105 10.73 11.49 -29.03
C PRO A 105 10.10 12.80 -29.51
N GLU A 106 8.87 12.76 -30.00
CA GLU A 106 8.13 13.91 -30.54
C GLU A 106 7.02 14.43 -29.61
N GLY A 107 6.75 13.80 -28.46
CA GLY A 107 5.86 14.35 -27.41
C GLY A 107 4.37 14.43 -27.79
N THR A 108 3.90 13.64 -28.76
CA THR A 108 2.56 13.78 -29.34
C THR A 108 1.53 12.78 -28.85
N THR A 109 1.93 11.73 -28.14
CA THR A 109 0.97 10.70 -27.69
C THR A 109 1.26 10.23 -26.26
N GLY A 110 0.32 10.46 -25.38
CA GLY A 110 0.23 9.82 -24.07
C GLY A 110 0.50 10.73 -22.88
N THR A 111 -0.32 10.56 -21.89
CA THR A 111 -0.31 11.24 -20.60
C THR A 111 1.00 11.08 -19.79
N LEU A 112 1.85 10.12 -20.14
CA LEU A 112 3.17 9.90 -19.54
C LEU A 112 4.28 10.75 -20.20
N GLY A 113 3.99 11.35 -21.36
CA GLY A 113 5.00 12.05 -22.18
C GLY A 113 5.00 13.57 -22.08
N ARG A 114 4.17 14.19 -21.23
CA ARG A 114 4.07 15.68 -21.20
C ARG A 114 5.36 16.41 -20.85
N ASN A 115 6.35 15.70 -20.32
CA ASN A 115 7.65 16.28 -19.94
C ASN A 115 8.82 15.31 -20.21
N ALA A 116 8.77 14.50 -21.25
CA ALA A 116 9.95 13.78 -21.73
C ALA A 116 10.97 14.86 -22.10
N GLY A 117 11.91 15.11 -21.21
CA GLY A 117 12.90 16.16 -21.35
C GLY A 117 13.78 15.92 -22.56
N LYS A 118 14.32 16.99 -23.12
CA LYS A 118 15.39 16.91 -24.14
C LYS A 118 16.52 16.04 -23.58
N PRO A 119 17.24 15.27 -24.41
CA PRO A 119 18.38 14.46 -23.99
C PRO A 119 19.30 15.26 -23.07
N GLY A 120 19.55 14.78 -21.85
CA GLY A 120 20.38 15.43 -20.84
C GLY A 120 19.63 16.29 -19.81
N THR A 121 18.30 16.44 -19.89
CA THR A 121 17.52 17.08 -18.82
C THR A 121 17.02 16.02 -17.81
N PRO A 122 16.92 16.33 -16.51
CA PRO A 122 16.32 15.44 -15.55
C PRO A 122 14.89 15.09 -15.98
N GLU A 123 14.56 13.81 -15.99
CA GLU A 123 13.20 13.35 -16.28
C GLU A 123 12.25 13.90 -15.21
N VAL A 124 11.27 14.70 -15.62
CA VAL A 124 10.22 15.19 -14.74
C VAL A 124 9.09 14.17 -14.77
N LEU A 125 9.05 13.29 -13.77
CA LEU A 125 7.98 12.32 -13.64
C LEU A 125 6.65 13.03 -13.42
N SER A 126 5.59 12.52 -14.06
CA SER A 126 4.20 12.93 -13.79
C SER A 126 3.82 12.62 -12.33
N THR A 127 2.81 13.31 -11.82
CA THR A 127 2.28 13.01 -10.49
C THR A 127 1.11 12.04 -10.63
N CYS A 128 1.40 10.73 -10.64
CA CYS A 128 0.34 9.72 -10.69
C CYS A 128 -0.49 9.68 -9.41
N LEU A 129 0.08 10.05 -8.26
CA LEU A 129 -0.68 10.18 -7.02
C LEU A 129 -0.11 11.30 -6.16
N ALA A 130 -0.96 12.27 -5.80
CA ALA A 130 -0.68 13.29 -4.81
C ALA A 130 -1.54 13.06 -3.56
N LEU A 131 -0.94 12.72 -2.43
CA LEU A 131 -1.63 12.57 -1.16
C LEU A 131 -1.57 13.90 -0.41
N ILE A 132 -2.74 14.42 -0.07
CA ILE A 132 -2.90 15.70 0.65
C ILE A 132 -3.64 15.44 1.96
N GLU A 133 -2.98 15.74 3.06
CA GLU A 133 -3.60 15.72 4.37
C GLU A 133 -4.38 17.02 4.59
N ILE A 134 -5.68 16.88 4.86
CA ILE A 134 -6.60 18.02 5.00
C ILE A 134 -7.07 18.23 6.45
N VAL A 135 -6.95 17.20 7.28
CA VAL A 135 -7.31 17.20 8.71
C VAL A 135 -6.28 16.39 9.48
N ASP A 136 -5.74 16.94 10.56
CA ASP A 136 -4.86 16.20 11.47
C ASP A 136 -5.67 15.30 12.41
N SER A 137 -6.84 15.75 12.85
CA SER A 137 -7.70 15.07 13.82
C SER A 137 -8.45 13.89 13.22
N CYS A 138 -8.73 12.89 14.07
CA CYS A 138 -9.54 11.73 13.71
C CYS A 138 -10.67 11.49 14.72
N ASN A 139 -11.73 10.82 14.30
CA ASN A 139 -12.84 10.36 15.15
C ASN A 139 -12.66 8.90 15.64
N LEU A 140 -11.50 8.29 15.37
CA LEU A 140 -11.09 6.97 15.86
C LEU A 140 -9.73 7.07 16.56
N ALA A 141 -9.52 6.23 17.58
CA ALA A 141 -8.29 6.12 18.35
C ALA A 141 -7.51 4.83 18.01
N CYS A 142 -7.20 4.62 16.73
CA CYS A 142 -6.54 3.41 16.28
C CYS A 142 -5.17 3.21 16.96
N PRO A 143 -4.89 2.05 17.59
CA PRO A 143 -3.60 1.78 18.23
C PRO A 143 -2.40 1.83 17.26
N THR A 144 -2.65 1.46 16.00
CA THR A 144 -1.61 1.40 14.95
C THR A 144 -1.70 2.56 13.95
N CYS A 145 -2.19 3.72 14.36
CA CYS A 145 -2.32 4.86 13.47
C CYS A 145 -0.94 5.34 12.97
N PHE A 146 -0.67 5.19 11.68
CA PHE A 146 0.61 5.56 11.08
C PHE A 146 0.87 7.07 11.10
N ALA A 147 -0.19 7.88 11.10
CA ALA A 147 -0.12 9.34 11.14
C ALA A 147 -0.14 9.92 12.57
N ASP A 148 -0.29 9.05 13.59
CA ASP A 148 -0.43 9.47 15.00
C ASP A 148 -1.48 10.56 15.20
N SER A 149 -2.59 10.48 14.46
CA SER A 149 -3.62 11.52 14.45
C SER A 149 -4.28 11.70 15.81
N PRO A 150 -4.36 12.93 16.34
CA PRO A 150 -5.04 13.19 17.61
C PRO A 150 -6.54 12.93 17.49
N VAL A 151 -7.14 12.40 18.56
CA VAL A 151 -8.59 12.20 18.62
C VAL A 151 -9.29 13.52 18.94
N GLY A 152 -10.15 13.98 18.02
CA GLY A 152 -10.89 15.23 18.20
C GLY A 152 -11.81 15.50 17.01
N ALA A 153 -13.10 15.20 17.17
CA ALA A 153 -14.05 15.28 16.06
C ALA A 153 -14.80 16.61 15.94
N ALA A 154 -14.72 17.50 16.93
CA ALA A 154 -15.48 18.75 16.92
C ALA A 154 -14.88 19.82 17.83
N GLY A 155 -15.25 21.06 17.61
CA GLY A 155 -14.88 22.23 18.40
C GLY A 155 -13.36 22.52 18.36
N GLU A 156 -12.83 23.08 19.45
CA GLU A 156 -11.40 23.44 19.55
C GLU A 156 -10.43 22.26 19.43
N ARG A 157 -10.90 21.03 19.58
CA ARG A 157 -10.10 19.82 19.42
C ARG A 157 -9.95 19.38 17.97
N LEU A 158 -10.76 19.91 17.05
CA LEU A 158 -10.65 19.63 15.62
C LEU A 158 -9.53 20.47 15.01
N LYS A 159 -8.46 19.78 14.59
CA LYS A 159 -7.34 20.39 13.87
C LYS A 159 -7.46 20.08 12.38
N TYR A 160 -7.51 21.10 11.55
CA TYR A 160 -7.62 20.97 10.10
C TYR A 160 -6.82 22.07 9.41
N HIS A 161 -6.52 21.87 8.14
CA HIS A 161 -5.83 22.86 7.31
C HIS A 161 -6.85 23.80 6.65
N PRO A 162 -6.64 25.12 6.67
CA PRO A 162 -7.52 26.07 6.00
C PRO A 162 -7.69 25.77 4.51
N LEU A 163 -8.90 25.97 3.99
CA LEU A 163 -9.21 25.67 2.59
C LEU A 163 -8.32 26.43 1.60
N VAL A 164 -7.94 27.67 1.92
CA VAL A 164 -7.04 28.48 1.08
C VAL A 164 -5.67 27.82 0.95
N ASP A 165 -5.11 27.37 2.07
CA ASP A 165 -3.78 26.72 2.11
C ASP A 165 -3.80 25.39 1.35
N LEU A 166 -4.89 24.63 1.46
CA LEU A 166 -5.07 23.38 0.74
C LEU A 166 -5.10 23.60 -0.78
N LYS A 167 -5.88 24.60 -1.23
CA LYS A 167 -5.94 24.98 -2.65
C LYS A 167 -4.57 25.45 -3.16
N GLU A 168 -3.83 26.24 -2.39
CA GLU A 168 -2.48 26.69 -2.76
C GLU A 168 -1.50 25.51 -2.86
N ARG A 169 -1.53 24.57 -1.91
CA ARG A 169 -0.69 23.36 -1.97
C ARG A 169 -0.96 22.53 -3.22
N ILE A 170 -2.23 22.28 -3.53
CA ILE A 170 -2.65 21.52 -4.71
C ILE A 170 -2.23 22.24 -5.99
N LYS A 171 -2.50 23.56 -6.11
CA LYS A 171 -2.05 24.37 -7.24
C LYS A 171 -0.54 24.35 -7.40
N GLY A 172 0.20 24.45 -6.31
CA GLY A 172 1.66 24.33 -6.36
C GLY A 172 2.18 22.98 -6.88
N VAL A 173 1.41 21.88 -6.75
CA VAL A 173 1.72 20.61 -7.42
C VAL A 173 1.39 20.69 -8.91
N LEU A 174 0.22 21.21 -9.27
CA LEU A 174 -0.22 21.39 -10.66
C LEU A 174 0.77 22.27 -11.45
N ASP A 175 1.19 23.40 -10.89
CA ASP A 175 2.14 24.32 -11.53
C ASP A 175 3.50 23.65 -11.82
N ARG A 176 3.95 22.78 -10.91
CA ARG A 176 5.25 22.08 -11.08
C ARG A 176 5.18 20.86 -11.98
N LYS A 177 4.02 20.17 -12.01
CA LYS A 177 3.87 18.86 -12.65
C LYS A 177 3.00 18.88 -13.90
N GLY A 178 2.22 19.93 -14.11
CA GLY A 178 1.30 20.08 -15.23
C GLY A 178 -0.01 19.31 -15.09
N GLY A 179 -0.14 18.45 -14.05
CA GLY A 179 -1.35 17.68 -13.77
C GLY A 179 -1.18 16.74 -12.59
N ILE A 180 -2.30 16.26 -12.06
CA ILE A 180 -2.40 15.25 -11.02
C ILE A 180 -3.39 14.19 -11.50
N GLU A 181 -2.90 12.97 -11.77
CA GLU A 181 -3.75 11.87 -12.20
C GLU A 181 -4.70 11.44 -11.09
N ILE A 182 -4.18 11.28 -9.87
CA ILE A 182 -4.97 10.93 -8.69
C ILE A 182 -4.62 11.86 -7.54
N LEU A 183 -5.59 12.64 -7.09
CA LEU A 183 -5.50 13.39 -5.86
C LEU A 183 -6.17 12.61 -4.72
N GLN A 184 -5.39 12.23 -3.72
CA GLN A 184 -5.88 11.46 -2.58
C GLN A 184 -6.00 12.35 -1.34
N LEU A 185 -7.21 12.60 -0.89
CA LEU A 185 -7.51 13.31 0.34
C LEU A 185 -7.31 12.38 1.54
N SER A 186 -6.49 12.80 2.49
CA SER A 186 -6.07 12.02 3.64
C SER A 186 -5.92 12.89 4.89
N GLY A 187 -5.26 12.35 5.91
CA GLY A 187 -5.00 12.96 7.21
C GLY A 187 -5.49 12.04 8.33
N GLY A 188 -6.08 12.59 9.38
CA GLY A 188 -6.79 11.80 10.38
C GLY A 188 -8.07 11.19 9.79
N GLU A 189 -9.15 11.97 9.77
CA GLU A 189 -10.39 11.60 9.06
C GLU A 189 -10.85 12.79 8.21
N PRO A 190 -10.63 12.76 6.89
CA PRO A 190 -10.92 13.88 5.99
C PRO A 190 -12.36 14.39 6.02
N THR A 191 -13.33 13.50 6.28
CA THR A 191 -14.76 13.87 6.35
C THR A 191 -15.09 14.81 7.50
N LEU A 192 -14.18 15.03 8.44
CA LEU A 192 -14.33 15.99 9.52
C LEU A 192 -14.02 17.45 9.09
N HIS A 193 -13.39 17.64 7.93
CA HIS A 193 -13.03 18.99 7.49
C HIS A 193 -14.29 19.87 7.33
N PRO A 194 -14.36 21.07 7.97
CA PRO A 194 -15.57 21.90 7.96
C PRO A 194 -16.02 22.31 6.55
N LYS A 195 -15.06 22.47 5.64
CA LYS A 195 -15.27 22.86 4.23
C LYS A 195 -15.05 21.69 3.26
N PHE A 196 -15.39 20.45 3.69
CA PHE A 196 -15.09 19.23 2.93
C PHE A 196 -15.70 19.28 1.53
N PHE A 197 -17.00 19.55 1.41
CA PHE A 197 -17.67 19.58 0.10
C PHE A 197 -17.22 20.75 -0.78
N GLU A 198 -16.92 21.91 -0.18
CA GLU A 198 -16.39 23.06 -0.93
C GLU A 198 -15.01 22.73 -1.54
N LEU A 199 -14.18 21.96 -0.81
CA LEU A 199 -12.91 21.48 -1.33
C LEU A 199 -13.12 20.42 -2.43
N LEU A 200 -14.00 19.45 -2.20
CA LEU A 200 -14.26 18.36 -3.15
C LEU A 200 -14.85 18.91 -4.46
N ASP A 201 -15.82 19.83 -4.38
CA ASP A 201 -16.38 20.48 -5.57
C ASP A 201 -15.30 21.22 -6.36
N TRP A 202 -14.45 21.97 -5.68
CA TRP A 202 -13.34 22.67 -6.34
C TRP A 202 -12.34 21.70 -6.99
N ILE A 203 -12.01 20.57 -6.34
CA ILE A 203 -11.12 19.54 -6.90
C ILE A 203 -11.73 18.94 -8.17
N GLN A 204 -13.02 18.65 -8.16
CA GLN A 204 -13.71 18.05 -9.31
C GLN A 204 -13.88 19.02 -10.48
N ASP A 205 -13.84 20.33 -10.23
CA ASP A 205 -13.91 21.38 -11.25
C ASP A 205 -12.53 21.78 -11.78
N GLU A 206 -11.43 21.35 -11.12
CA GLU A 206 -10.06 21.70 -11.52
C GLU A 206 -9.58 20.83 -12.70
N PRO A 207 -9.37 21.38 -13.90
CA PRO A 207 -9.07 20.60 -15.10
C PRO A 207 -7.75 19.81 -15.05
N GLY A 208 -6.85 20.23 -14.15
CA GLY A 208 -5.56 19.57 -13.97
C GLY A 208 -5.61 18.35 -13.05
N ILE A 209 -6.78 17.96 -12.51
CA ILE A 209 -6.97 16.82 -11.62
C ILE A 209 -7.91 15.83 -12.28
N ASP A 210 -7.39 14.64 -12.61
CA ASP A 210 -8.18 13.64 -13.34
C ASP A 210 -9.14 12.89 -12.40
N TYR A 211 -8.69 12.56 -11.18
CA TYR A 211 -9.45 11.72 -10.25
C TYR A 211 -9.19 12.06 -8.79
N CYS A 212 -10.22 11.96 -7.95
CA CYS A 212 -10.14 12.18 -6.51
C CYS A 212 -10.43 10.89 -5.72
N LEU A 213 -9.50 10.49 -4.85
CA LEU A 213 -9.69 9.44 -3.85
C LEU A 213 -9.91 10.05 -2.47
N LEU A 214 -10.89 9.56 -1.72
CA LEU A 214 -11.12 9.93 -0.33
C LEU A 214 -10.75 8.78 0.61
N ASN A 215 -9.63 8.93 1.33
CA ASN A 215 -9.33 8.03 2.44
C ASN A 215 -10.32 8.29 3.57
N THR A 216 -11.02 7.26 3.99
CA THR A 216 -11.96 7.41 5.11
C THR A 216 -12.13 6.11 5.89
N ASN A 217 -12.33 6.25 7.19
CA ASN A 217 -12.77 5.14 8.02
C ASN A 217 -14.27 4.82 7.85
N GLY A 218 -15.02 5.64 7.13
CA GLY A 218 -16.43 5.44 6.79
C GLY A 218 -17.43 5.74 7.90
N LEU A 219 -16.98 6.09 9.10
CA LEU A 219 -17.89 6.29 10.25
C LEU A 219 -18.98 7.35 9.96
N ARG A 220 -18.63 8.47 9.33
CA ARG A 220 -19.57 9.50 8.96
C ARG A 220 -20.52 9.04 7.86
N VAL A 221 -20.01 8.33 6.86
CA VAL A 221 -20.81 7.77 5.77
C VAL A 221 -21.90 6.82 6.29
N SER A 222 -21.61 6.00 7.31
CA SER A 222 -22.57 5.07 7.88
C SER A 222 -23.66 5.73 8.74
N LYS A 223 -23.39 6.91 9.34
CA LYS A 223 -24.26 7.53 10.34
C LYS A 223 -25.00 8.77 9.86
N ASP A 224 -24.43 9.51 8.91
CA ASP A 224 -24.94 10.78 8.42
C ASP A 224 -25.51 10.59 7.00
N ARG A 225 -26.84 10.40 6.92
CA ARG A 225 -27.53 10.14 5.64
C ARG A 225 -27.45 11.32 4.68
N GLU A 226 -27.51 12.55 5.20
CA GLU A 226 -27.43 13.75 4.36
C GLU A 226 -26.02 13.90 3.77
N PHE A 227 -24.99 13.63 4.58
CA PHE A 227 -23.61 13.59 4.11
C PHE A 227 -23.41 12.51 3.05
N ALA A 228 -23.92 11.30 3.26
CA ALA A 228 -23.79 10.20 2.31
C ALA A 228 -24.50 10.52 0.98
N ALA A 229 -25.71 11.08 1.01
CA ALA A 229 -26.44 11.49 -0.18
C ALA A 229 -25.69 12.59 -0.96
N ALA A 230 -25.20 13.63 -0.27
CA ALA A 230 -24.39 14.69 -0.86
C ALA A 230 -23.08 14.19 -1.46
N LEU A 231 -22.48 13.14 -0.87
CA LEU A 231 -21.29 12.47 -1.40
C LEU A 231 -21.63 11.68 -2.67
N GLY A 232 -22.78 10.99 -2.69
CA GLY A 232 -23.28 10.27 -3.87
C GLY A 232 -23.56 11.19 -5.06
N GLU A 233 -24.07 12.41 -4.83
CA GLU A 233 -24.23 13.42 -5.89
C GLU A 233 -22.89 13.72 -6.59
N ARG A 234 -21.83 13.85 -5.83
CA ARG A 234 -20.47 14.12 -6.34
C ARG A 234 -19.86 12.91 -7.01
N ALA A 235 -20.11 11.72 -6.46
CA ALA A 235 -19.63 10.47 -7.05
C ALA A 235 -20.22 10.24 -8.46
N ARG A 236 -21.47 10.65 -8.71
CA ARG A 236 -22.11 10.57 -10.03
C ARG A 236 -21.45 11.45 -11.10
N ARG A 237 -20.59 12.39 -10.73
CA ARG A 237 -19.74 13.14 -11.68
C ARG A 237 -18.67 12.27 -12.34
N GLY A 238 -18.35 11.08 -11.77
CA GLY A 238 -17.53 10.05 -12.40
C GLY A 238 -16.03 10.09 -12.07
N ASN A 239 -15.53 11.12 -11.41
CA ASN A 239 -14.11 11.30 -11.09
C ASN A 239 -13.81 11.25 -9.58
N PHE A 240 -14.56 10.42 -8.83
CA PHE A 240 -14.45 10.30 -7.39
C PHE A 240 -14.75 8.87 -6.91
N GLN A 241 -14.02 8.42 -5.90
CA GLN A 241 -14.35 7.22 -5.14
C GLN A 241 -13.81 7.25 -3.71
N LEU A 242 -14.35 6.38 -2.86
CA LEU A 242 -13.81 6.14 -1.53
C LEU A 242 -12.61 5.18 -1.58
N TYR A 243 -11.62 5.46 -0.78
CA TYR A 243 -10.60 4.51 -0.35
C TYR A 243 -10.96 4.14 1.09
N LEU A 244 -11.83 3.13 1.21
CA LEU A 244 -12.48 2.75 2.47
C LEU A 244 -11.56 1.83 3.28
N GLN A 245 -11.11 2.29 4.42
CA GLN A 245 -10.41 1.44 5.37
C GLN A 245 -11.34 0.30 5.83
N TYR A 246 -10.93 -0.96 5.65
CA TYR A 246 -11.79 -2.13 5.87
C TYR A 246 -11.20 -3.18 6.82
N ASP A 247 -9.96 -3.63 6.60
CA ASP A 247 -9.17 -4.62 7.36
C ASP A 247 -9.72 -6.06 7.39
N GLY A 248 -10.71 -6.37 6.54
CA GLY A 248 -11.21 -7.72 6.32
C GLY A 248 -12.48 -8.10 7.10
N PRO A 249 -13.13 -9.24 6.75
CA PRO A 249 -14.37 -9.70 7.38
C PRO A 249 -14.14 -10.45 8.69
N GLN A 250 -12.93 -10.91 8.98
CA GLN A 250 -12.56 -11.68 10.16
C GLN A 250 -12.47 -10.80 11.42
N ALA A 251 -12.58 -11.42 12.59
CA ALA A 251 -12.41 -10.72 13.88
C ALA A 251 -10.94 -10.50 14.25
N ALA A 252 -10.05 -11.41 13.79
CA ALA A 252 -8.62 -11.34 14.08
C ALA A 252 -8.01 -10.04 13.55
N GLY A 253 -7.20 -9.39 14.36
CA GLY A 253 -6.52 -8.13 14.02
C GLY A 253 -7.39 -6.86 14.10
N GLN A 254 -8.74 -6.96 14.21
CA GLN A 254 -9.61 -5.78 14.24
C GLN A 254 -9.32 -4.88 15.46
N ALA A 255 -9.26 -5.47 16.65
CA ALA A 255 -8.98 -4.72 17.88
C ALA A 255 -7.57 -4.16 17.90
N ASP A 256 -6.59 -4.91 17.44
CA ASP A 256 -5.18 -4.50 17.41
C ASP A 256 -4.94 -3.36 16.43
N LEU A 257 -5.58 -3.42 15.26
CA LEU A 257 -5.47 -2.37 14.24
C LEU A 257 -6.29 -1.13 14.59
N ARG A 258 -7.53 -1.29 15.11
CA ARG A 258 -8.49 -0.18 15.22
C ARG A 258 -8.96 0.12 16.64
N GLY A 259 -8.55 -0.69 17.62
CA GLY A 259 -8.99 -0.58 19.02
C GLY A 259 -10.40 -1.09 19.28
N THR A 260 -11.11 -1.52 18.25
CA THR A 260 -12.49 -2.03 18.32
C THR A 260 -12.87 -2.82 17.07
N ASP A 261 -13.88 -3.65 17.17
CA ASP A 261 -14.45 -4.36 16.02
C ASP A 261 -15.38 -3.42 15.21
N LEU A 262 -14.99 -3.11 13.99
CA LEU A 262 -15.71 -2.22 13.08
C LEU A 262 -16.46 -2.96 11.96
N ARG A 263 -16.47 -4.28 11.91
CA ARG A 263 -17.00 -5.08 10.80
C ARG A 263 -18.46 -4.75 10.45
N ALA A 264 -19.33 -4.69 11.46
CA ALA A 264 -20.75 -4.36 11.23
C ALA A 264 -20.93 -2.96 10.64
N MET A 265 -20.19 -1.98 11.16
CA MET A 265 -20.21 -0.61 10.65
C MET A 265 -19.68 -0.55 9.21
N LYS A 266 -18.61 -1.28 8.88
CA LYS A 266 -18.05 -1.33 7.52
C LYS A 266 -19.02 -1.96 6.52
N THR A 267 -19.72 -3.02 6.93
CA THR A 267 -20.79 -3.62 6.10
C THR A 267 -21.88 -2.59 5.79
N GLU A 268 -22.27 -1.77 6.76
CA GLU A 268 -23.25 -0.71 6.53
C GLU A 268 -22.69 0.38 5.58
N VAL A 269 -21.42 0.77 5.71
CA VAL A 269 -20.80 1.71 4.75
C VAL A 269 -20.88 1.19 3.32
N MET A 270 -20.55 -0.08 3.08
CA MET A 270 -20.63 -0.67 1.74
C MET A 270 -22.07 -0.67 1.19
N ARG A 271 -23.06 -0.97 2.03
CA ARG A 271 -24.49 -0.88 1.64
C ARG A 271 -24.91 0.56 1.32
N VAL A 272 -24.43 1.52 2.10
CA VAL A 272 -24.66 2.95 1.81
C VAL A 272 -24.02 3.33 0.49
N CYS A 273 -22.80 2.89 0.20
CA CYS A 273 -22.12 3.13 -1.07
C CYS A 273 -22.94 2.62 -2.27
N GLU A 274 -23.46 1.38 -2.19
CA GLU A 274 -24.34 0.85 -3.24
C GLU A 274 -25.62 1.70 -3.41
N ARG A 275 -26.29 2.03 -2.30
CA ARG A 275 -27.53 2.82 -2.33
C ARG A 275 -27.33 4.23 -2.92
N GLU A 276 -26.24 4.89 -2.56
CA GLU A 276 -25.95 6.27 -3.00
C GLU A 276 -25.10 6.33 -4.28
N SER A 277 -24.78 5.18 -4.90
CA SER A 277 -23.97 5.07 -6.10
C SER A 277 -22.55 5.63 -5.92
N ILE A 278 -21.90 5.32 -4.81
CA ILE A 278 -20.54 5.76 -4.48
C ILE A 278 -19.56 4.62 -4.76
N PRO A 279 -18.68 4.72 -5.78
CA PRO A 279 -17.62 3.73 -5.99
C PRO A 279 -16.65 3.69 -4.81
N PHE A 280 -16.11 2.51 -4.50
CA PHE A 280 -15.14 2.36 -3.43
C PHE A 280 -14.11 1.27 -3.70
N THR A 281 -12.94 1.43 -3.09
CA THR A 281 -11.89 0.42 -2.95
C THR A 281 -11.76 0.07 -1.47
N LEU A 282 -11.68 -1.21 -1.15
CA LEU A 282 -11.42 -1.69 0.20
C LEU A 282 -9.92 -1.61 0.49
N ALA A 283 -9.54 -0.91 1.53
CA ALA A 283 -8.16 -0.80 1.99
C ALA A 283 -7.95 -1.63 3.26
N MET A 284 -7.08 -2.62 3.17
CA MET A 284 -6.76 -3.53 4.27
C MET A 284 -5.31 -3.31 4.72
N THR A 285 -5.13 -2.90 5.97
CA THR A 285 -3.82 -2.94 6.61
C THR A 285 -3.55 -4.38 7.03
N VAL A 286 -2.49 -4.98 6.48
CA VAL A 286 -2.18 -6.40 6.67
C VAL A 286 -1.11 -6.56 7.72
N ASN A 287 -1.41 -7.36 8.74
CA ASN A 287 -0.50 -7.85 9.77
C ASN A 287 -0.50 -9.39 9.81
N GLY A 288 0.22 -10.00 10.76
CA GLY A 288 0.27 -11.46 10.88
C GLY A 288 -1.09 -12.11 11.16
N ASP A 289 -1.99 -11.43 11.88
CA ASP A 289 -3.27 -11.99 12.32
C ASP A 289 -4.29 -12.04 11.18
N ASN A 290 -4.27 -11.08 10.27
CA ASN A 290 -5.23 -11.00 9.17
C ASN A 290 -4.66 -11.40 7.80
N LEU A 291 -3.36 -11.66 7.69
CA LEU A 291 -2.74 -12.22 6.48
C LEU A 291 -3.43 -13.50 5.96
N PRO A 292 -3.93 -14.43 6.82
CA PRO A 292 -4.66 -15.60 6.35
C PRO A 292 -6.02 -15.31 5.71
N HIS A 293 -6.52 -14.07 5.75
CA HIS A 293 -7.87 -13.67 5.35
C HIS A 293 -7.93 -12.70 4.16
N LEU A 294 -6.88 -12.67 3.33
CA LEU A 294 -6.83 -11.76 2.18
C LEU A 294 -7.90 -12.08 1.16
N TRP A 295 -8.07 -13.37 0.82
CA TRP A 295 -9.03 -13.80 -0.18
C TRP A 295 -10.47 -13.57 0.25
N GLU A 296 -10.78 -13.81 1.52
CA GLU A 296 -12.10 -13.49 2.08
C GLU A 296 -12.46 -12.00 1.89
N THR A 297 -11.46 -11.11 1.97
CA THR A 297 -11.66 -9.68 1.71
C THR A 297 -11.96 -9.40 0.23
N VAL A 298 -11.31 -10.14 -0.69
CA VAL A 298 -11.62 -10.07 -2.12
C VAL A 298 -13.05 -10.55 -2.38
N GLU A 299 -13.43 -11.69 -1.81
CA GLU A 299 -14.78 -12.25 -1.94
C GLU A 299 -15.87 -11.28 -1.44
N VAL A 300 -15.61 -10.58 -0.33
CA VAL A 300 -16.52 -9.52 0.13
C VAL A 300 -16.62 -8.40 -0.91
N GLY A 301 -15.50 -7.93 -1.44
CA GLY A 301 -15.50 -6.90 -2.48
C GLY A 301 -16.29 -7.31 -3.73
N LEU A 302 -16.18 -8.57 -4.13
CA LEU A 302 -16.90 -9.12 -5.29
C LEU A 302 -18.43 -9.18 -5.10
N GLN A 303 -18.95 -9.08 -3.88
CA GLN A 303 -20.40 -9.04 -3.62
C GLN A 303 -21.03 -7.66 -3.93
N TYR A 304 -20.21 -6.61 -4.10
CA TYR A 304 -20.66 -5.25 -4.32
C TYR A 304 -20.32 -4.79 -5.74
N GLU A 305 -21.30 -4.25 -6.46
CA GLU A 305 -21.11 -3.82 -7.85
C GLU A 305 -20.20 -2.59 -7.95
N LEU A 306 -20.24 -1.72 -6.94
CA LEU A 306 -19.46 -0.49 -6.89
C LEU A 306 -18.08 -0.67 -6.25
N CYS A 307 -17.73 -1.86 -5.79
CA CYS A 307 -16.38 -2.15 -5.35
C CYS A 307 -15.44 -2.26 -6.55
N ARG A 308 -14.47 -1.36 -6.63
CA ARG A 308 -13.51 -1.26 -7.74
C ARG A 308 -12.23 -2.04 -7.53
N GLY A 309 -11.98 -2.46 -6.28
CA GLY A 309 -10.80 -3.24 -5.95
C GLY A 309 -10.57 -3.40 -4.46
N VAL A 310 -9.51 -4.14 -4.16
CA VAL A 310 -9.01 -4.32 -2.79
C VAL A 310 -7.53 -3.96 -2.79
N ALA A 311 -7.12 -3.10 -1.89
CA ALA A 311 -5.73 -2.68 -1.70
C ALA A 311 -5.18 -3.26 -0.39
N PHE A 312 -4.22 -4.14 -0.51
CA PHE A 312 -3.52 -4.74 0.63
C PHE A 312 -2.26 -3.93 0.96
N GLN A 313 -2.15 -3.45 2.18
CA GLN A 313 -1.04 -2.63 2.63
C GLN A 313 -0.35 -3.33 3.82
N PRO A 314 0.85 -3.90 3.63
CA PRO A 314 1.61 -4.42 4.75
C PRO A 314 1.79 -3.37 5.83
N MET A 315 1.49 -3.72 7.09
CA MET A 315 1.69 -2.82 8.21
C MET A 315 3.17 -2.48 8.37
N PHE A 316 3.47 -1.21 8.54
CA PHE A 316 4.84 -0.76 8.81
C PHE A 316 4.89 0.06 10.11
N GLY A 317 6.05 0.04 10.78
CA GLY A 317 6.24 0.76 12.02
C GLY A 317 6.39 2.26 11.80
N SER A 318 5.29 3.01 11.99
CA SER A 318 5.23 4.47 11.96
C SER A 318 4.12 4.95 12.88
N GLY A 319 4.19 6.19 13.33
CA GLY A 319 3.21 6.79 14.23
C GLY A 319 3.07 5.99 15.53
N ARG A 320 1.84 5.66 15.93
CA ARG A 320 1.55 4.89 17.15
C ARG A 320 1.91 3.40 17.05
N GLY A 321 2.06 2.86 15.85
CA GLY A 321 2.28 1.42 15.67
C GLY A 321 3.63 0.88 16.14
N GLY A 322 4.60 1.74 16.47
CA GLY A 322 5.90 1.35 17.00
C GLY A 322 6.72 0.45 16.05
N ASP A 323 7.70 -0.28 16.60
CA ASP A 323 8.47 -1.26 15.86
C ASP A 323 7.71 -2.61 15.85
N ALA A 324 7.17 -2.97 14.70
CA ALA A 324 6.28 -4.12 14.53
C ALA A 324 7.02 -5.48 14.38
N GLY A 325 8.31 -5.58 14.73
CA GLY A 325 9.07 -6.83 14.64
C GLY A 325 9.20 -7.35 13.19
N ASP A 326 8.88 -8.62 12.94
CA ASP A 326 8.89 -9.23 11.61
C ASP A 326 7.82 -8.57 10.73
N ARG A 327 8.27 -7.79 9.75
CA ARG A 327 7.42 -7.01 8.86
C ARG A 327 7.09 -7.82 7.62
N LEU A 328 5.81 -7.83 7.28
CA LEU A 328 5.36 -8.31 5.98
C LEU A 328 5.84 -7.37 4.87
N ASN A 329 6.04 -7.93 3.70
CA ASN A 329 6.41 -7.19 2.48
C ASN A 329 5.48 -7.58 1.33
N THR A 330 5.63 -6.93 0.18
CA THR A 330 4.77 -7.15 -0.99
C THR A 330 4.75 -8.63 -1.43
N ALA A 331 5.88 -9.32 -1.34
CA ALA A 331 5.94 -10.74 -1.72
C ALA A 331 5.09 -11.63 -0.79
N ASP A 332 5.02 -11.32 0.51
CA ASP A 332 4.19 -12.08 1.45
C ASP A 332 2.70 -11.95 1.08
N ILE A 333 2.27 -10.75 0.67
CA ILE A 333 0.89 -10.50 0.22
C ILE A 333 0.59 -11.30 -1.05
N ILE A 334 1.49 -11.29 -2.05
CA ILE A 334 1.30 -12.03 -3.29
C ILE A 334 1.23 -13.52 -3.02
N LEU A 335 2.17 -14.07 -2.25
CA LEU A 335 2.21 -15.48 -1.88
C LEU A 335 0.93 -15.92 -1.16
N ALA A 336 0.49 -15.13 -0.18
CA ALA A 336 -0.74 -15.41 0.57
C ALA A 336 -1.98 -15.30 -0.32
N SER A 337 -2.09 -14.27 -1.16
CA SER A 337 -3.24 -14.09 -2.07
C SER A 337 -3.38 -15.26 -3.05
N VAL A 338 -2.27 -15.68 -3.68
CA VAL A 338 -2.29 -16.83 -4.60
C VAL A 338 -2.66 -18.12 -3.87
N SER A 339 -2.05 -18.38 -2.70
CA SER A 339 -2.33 -19.62 -1.94
C SER A 339 -3.77 -19.72 -1.44
N GLN A 340 -4.41 -18.61 -1.15
CA GLN A 340 -5.78 -18.55 -0.64
C GLN A 340 -6.83 -18.52 -1.75
N SER A 341 -6.48 -18.13 -2.98
CA SER A 341 -7.43 -17.86 -4.08
C SER A 341 -8.00 -19.11 -4.75
N MET A 342 -7.65 -20.33 -4.31
CA MET A 342 -8.10 -21.60 -4.93
C MET A 342 -7.98 -21.56 -6.46
N GLU A 343 -6.78 -21.24 -6.96
CA GLU A 343 -6.43 -21.14 -8.39
C GLU A 343 -7.06 -19.96 -9.16
N SER A 344 -7.82 -19.07 -8.49
CA SER A 344 -8.36 -17.87 -9.13
C SER A 344 -7.29 -16.84 -9.46
N LEU A 345 -6.16 -16.86 -8.76
CA LEU A 345 -4.97 -16.04 -9.02
C LEU A 345 -3.74 -16.92 -9.21
N ARG A 346 -2.88 -16.51 -10.12
CA ARG A 346 -1.56 -17.08 -10.35
C ARG A 346 -0.48 -16.04 -10.10
N PHE A 347 0.77 -16.47 -9.94
CA PHE A 347 1.88 -15.54 -9.74
C PHE A 347 2.11 -14.61 -10.92
N GLU A 348 1.81 -15.06 -12.13
CA GLU A 348 1.96 -14.34 -13.39
C GLU A 348 0.89 -13.24 -13.58
N ASP A 349 -0.19 -13.26 -12.79
CA ASP A 349 -1.25 -12.24 -12.83
C ASP A 349 -0.83 -10.93 -12.15
N PHE A 350 0.29 -10.94 -11.42
CA PHE A 350 0.80 -9.78 -10.72
C PHE A 350 1.87 -9.06 -11.52
N THR A 351 1.67 -7.75 -11.69
CA THR A 351 2.62 -6.88 -12.39
C THR A 351 2.96 -5.67 -11.52
N PRO A 352 4.22 -5.21 -11.52
CA PRO A 352 4.57 -3.98 -10.82
C PRO A 352 3.90 -2.78 -11.49
N LEU A 353 3.45 -1.82 -10.67
CA LEU A 353 2.95 -0.56 -11.20
C LEU A 353 4.11 0.27 -11.78
N PRO A 354 3.90 0.93 -12.93
CA PRO A 354 4.96 1.71 -13.59
C PRO A 354 5.34 2.98 -12.84
N CYS A 355 4.46 3.47 -11.96
CA CYS A 355 4.71 4.66 -11.16
C CYS A 355 5.18 4.27 -9.74
N GLY A 356 6.18 4.96 -9.24
CA GLY A 356 6.78 4.68 -7.95
C GLY A 356 7.88 3.62 -7.98
N ASP A 357 8.11 2.94 -6.85
CA ASP A 357 9.02 1.81 -6.77
C ASP A 357 8.22 0.52 -7.02
N PRO A 358 8.54 -0.23 -8.07
CA PRO A 358 7.81 -1.44 -8.44
C PRO A 358 7.92 -2.56 -7.38
N ASN A 359 8.86 -2.47 -6.45
CA ASN A 359 8.94 -3.39 -5.32
C ASN A 359 7.95 -3.03 -4.20
N CYS A 360 7.35 -1.85 -4.27
CA CYS A 360 6.36 -1.37 -3.29
C CYS A 360 4.93 -1.45 -3.80
N ALA A 361 4.73 -1.40 -5.12
CA ALA A 361 3.40 -1.33 -5.72
C ALA A 361 3.23 -2.37 -6.84
N THR A 362 2.32 -3.30 -6.64
CA THR A 362 1.99 -4.39 -7.55
C THR A 362 0.48 -4.48 -7.70
N ILE A 363 0.01 -4.81 -8.90
CA ILE A 363 -1.40 -4.97 -9.20
C ILE A 363 -1.67 -6.33 -9.85
N GLY A 364 -2.82 -6.91 -9.54
CA GLY A 364 -3.44 -8.03 -10.23
C GLY A 364 -4.88 -7.68 -10.58
N TYR A 365 -5.41 -8.24 -11.64
CA TYR A 365 -6.76 -7.99 -12.11
C TYR A 365 -7.62 -9.24 -12.01
N LEU A 366 -8.86 -9.05 -11.54
CA LEU A 366 -9.91 -10.06 -11.58
C LEU A 366 -11.04 -9.56 -12.48
N ILE A 367 -11.55 -10.44 -13.33
CA ILE A 367 -12.68 -10.13 -14.19
C ILE A 367 -13.91 -10.83 -13.62
N ARG A 368 -14.92 -10.03 -13.24
CA ARG A 368 -16.23 -10.58 -12.88
C ARG A 368 -16.95 -10.95 -14.17
N THR A 369 -17.25 -12.23 -14.33
CA THR A 369 -18.16 -12.71 -15.38
C THR A 369 -19.61 -12.69 -14.89
N PRO A 370 -20.57 -12.44 -15.79
CA PRO A 370 -22.00 -12.47 -15.46
C PRO A 370 -22.46 -13.78 -14.85
#